data_b7b329a9f07a1bb118030c635c5f72ca
#
_entry.id   b7b329a9f07a1bb118030c635c5f72ca
#
_cell.length_a   1.000
_cell.length_b   1.000
_cell.length_c   1.000
_cell.angle_alpha   90.00
_cell.angle_beta   90.00
_cell.angle_gamma   90.00
#
_symmetry.space_group_name_H-M   'P 1'
#
loop_
_entity.id
_entity.type
_entity.pdbx_description
1 polymer ?
#
loop_
_entity_poly.entity_id
_entity_poly.type
_entity_poly.pdbx_seq_one_letter_code
_entity_poly.pdbx_strand_id
1 'polypeptide(L)'
;INETIGYIKINRFSQTTFPEFRKALEKLIAQEMEDLVLDLRGNPGGYLLPAKQIADDFLAANKPIVIVEGNNGFRERTVASSSGLFENGGLYVLVDENSASSSEIIAGAIQDNDRGFIVGRRTFGKGLVQQQMPLGGGDQIRLTTARYYTPTGRSIQRPYDSTSRSDYYGEVQQRFETGEMDNESNVPKNDSLAFTTSKGRTVYGGGGITPDFYISNGETPDELLNNYF
;
A
#
# COMPACT_ATOMS: atom_id res chain seq x y z
N ILE A 1 8.43 -21.05 -6.87
CA ILE A 1 7.00 -20.75 -6.67
C ILE A 1 6.27 -22.03 -7.05
N ASN A 2 5.40 -22.52 -6.19
CA ASN A 2 4.60 -23.72 -6.44
C ASN A 2 3.64 -23.45 -7.62
N GLU A 3 3.17 -24.50 -8.32
CA GLU A 3 2.29 -24.36 -9.50
C GLU A 3 0.95 -23.66 -9.21
N THR A 4 0.52 -23.62 -7.93
CA THR A 4 -0.72 -22.96 -7.50
C THR A 4 -0.53 -21.52 -7.01
N ILE A 5 0.70 -20.97 -7.02
CA ILE A 5 0.99 -19.60 -6.57
C ILE A 5 1.21 -18.67 -7.76
N GLY A 6 0.28 -17.72 -7.94
CA GLY A 6 0.42 -16.65 -8.91
C GLY A 6 1.33 -15.53 -8.43
N TYR A 7 1.99 -14.85 -9.35
CA TYR A 7 2.82 -13.68 -9.07
C TYR A 7 2.54 -12.58 -10.08
N ILE A 8 2.20 -11.38 -9.57
CA ILE A 8 2.03 -10.18 -10.38
C ILE A 8 2.86 -9.06 -9.76
N LYS A 9 3.73 -8.44 -10.57
CA LYS A 9 4.46 -7.23 -10.18
C LYS A 9 3.89 -6.00 -10.85
N ILE A 10 3.64 -4.94 -10.07
CA ILE A 10 3.23 -3.64 -10.58
C ILE A 10 4.35 -2.64 -10.28
N ASN A 11 4.99 -2.12 -11.32
CA ASN A 11 6.09 -1.17 -11.17
C ASN A 11 5.61 0.27 -10.96
N ARG A 12 4.43 0.63 -11.49
CA ARG A 12 3.82 1.96 -11.40
C ARG A 12 2.33 1.91 -11.75
N PHE A 13 1.54 2.84 -11.20
CA PHE A 13 0.12 2.98 -11.56
C PHE A 13 -0.06 4.00 -12.68
N SER A 14 -0.27 3.50 -13.90
CA SER A 14 -0.63 4.25 -15.12
C SER A 14 -2.10 4.01 -15.49
N GLN A 15 -2.57 4.65 -16.56
CA GLN A 15 -3.93 4.44 -17.07
C GLN A 15 -4.17 2.99 -17.57
N THR A 16 -3.11 2.33 -18.04
CA THR A 16 -3.19 0.95 -18.56
C THR A 16 -2.99 -0.12 -17.50
N THR A 17 -2.58 0.25 -16.29
CA THR A 17 -2.21 -0.72 -15.25
C THR A 17 -3.37 -1.65 -14.87
N PHE A 18 -4.59 -1.12 -14.69
CA PHE A 18 -5.73 -1.96 -14.32
C PHE A 18 -6.10 -3.00 -15.39
N PRO A 19 -6.29 -2.65 -16.67
CA PRO A 19 -6.56 -3.66 -17.70
C PRO A 19 -5.43 -4.67 -17.88
N GLU A 20 -4.17 -4.26 -17.74
CA GLU A 20 -3.03 -5.18 -17.80
C GLU A 20 -3.02 -6.14 -16.60
N PHE A 21 -3.24 -5.62 -15.39
CA PHE A 21 -3.37 -6.41 -14.17
C PHE A 21 -4.52 -7.42 -14.28
N ARG A 22 -5.70 -6.96 -14.68
CA ARG A 22 -6.90 -7.82 -14.76
C ARG A 22 -6.71 -8.96 -15.75
N LYS A 23 -6.12 -8.69 -16.90
CA LYS A 23 -5.76 -9.72 -17.89
C LYS A 23 -4.77 -10.76 -17.32
N ALA A 24 -3.78 -10.30 -16.53
CA ALA A 24 -2.83 -11.19 -15.88
C ALA A 24 -3.51 -12.04 -14.80
N LEU A 25 -4.38 -11.43 -13.99
CA LEU A 25 -5.14 -12.12 -12.95
C LEU A 25 -6.08 -13.19 -13.52
N GLU A 26 -6.84 -12.85 -14.58
CA GLU A 26 -7.72 -13.79 -15.28
C GLU A 26 -6.93 -15.00 -15.83
N LYS A 27 -5.74 -14.75 -16.38
CA LYS A 27 -4.87 -15.83 -16.86
C LYS A 27 -4.41 -16.75 -15.72
N LEU A 28 -4.03 -16.21 -14.56
CA LEU A 28 -3.60 -17.00 -13.41
C LEU A 28 -4.76 -17.80 -12.81
N ILE A 29 -5.95 -17.22 -12.73
CA ILE A 29 -7.16 -17.91 -12.29
C ILE A 29 -7.49 -19.07 -13.24
N ALA A 30 -7.38 -18.88 -14.55
CA ALA A 30 -7.58 -19.94 -15.54
C ALA A 30 -6.52 -21.07 -15.48
N GLN A 31 -5.40 -20.82 -14.79
CA GLN A 31 -4.35 -21.81 -14.48
C GLN A 31 -4.53 -22.41 -13.06
N GLU A 32 -5.72 -22.28 -12.48
CA GLU A 32 -6.08 -22.84 -11.17
C GLU A 32 -5.21 -22.31 -10.01
N MET A 33 -4.79 -21.01 -10.08
CA MET A 33 -4.10 -20.34 -9.02
C MET A 33 -4.96 -20.31 -7.74
N GLU A 34 -4.38 -20.71 -6.61
CA GLU A 34 -5.01 -20.66 -5.28
C GLU A 34 -4.58 -19.44 -4.47
N ASP A 35 -3.30 -19.06 -4.56
CA ASP A 35 -2.68 -17.98 -3.82
C ASP A 35 -2.02 -16.96 -4.77
N LEU A 36 -2.06 -15.67 -4.40
CA LEU A 36 -1.45 -14.60 -5.18
C LEU A 36 -0.42 -13.82 -4.38
N VAL A 37 0.75 -13.64 -4.96
CA VAL A 37 1.75 -12.67 -4.53
C VAL A 37 1.66 -11.44 -5.41
N LEU A 38 1.25 -10.30 -4.84
CA LEU A 38 1.24 -8.99 -5.48
C LEU A 38 2.48 -8.21 -5.07
N ASP A 39 3.42 -7.99 -5.99
CA ASP A 39 4.68 -7.28 -5.70
C ASP A 39 4.55 -5.78 -6.02
N LEU A 40 4.57 -4.96 -4.98
CA LEU A 40 4.56 -3.50 -5.04
C LEU A 40 5.90 -2.90 -4.59
N ARG A 41 6.95 -3.70 -4.41
CA ARG A 41 8.27 -3.21 -4.03
C ARG A 41 8.86 -2.31 -5.12
N GLY A 42 9.41 -1.16 -4.70
CA GLY A 42 9.94 -0.14 -5.59
C GLY A 42 8.87 0.67 -6.36
N ASN A 43 7.58 0.48 -6.05
CA ASN A 43 6.48 1.17 -6.75
C ASN A 43 6.12 2.50 -6.07
N PRO A 44 6.46 3.67 -6.68
CA PRO A 44 6.20 4.98 -6.09
C PRO A 44 4.73 5.43 -6.16
N GLY A 45 3.84 4.57 -6.63
CA GLY A 45 2.43 4.88 -6.84
C GLY A 45 2.11 5.35 -8.26
N GLY A 46 1.16 6.25 -8.38
CA GLY A 46 0.67 6.80 -9.64
C GLY A 46 -0.79 7.21 -9.57
N TYR A 47 -1.58 6.86 -10.56
CA TYR A 47 -3.00 7.20 -10.59
C TYR A 47 -3.80 6.45 -9.52
N LEU A 48 -4.71 7.18 -8.86
CA LEU A 48 -5.57 6.66 -7.81
C LEU A 48 -6.59 5.65 -8.32
N LEU A 49 -7.19 5.91 -9.50
CA LEU A 49 -8.27 5.08 -10.03
C LEU A 49 -7.85 3.62 -10.28
N PRO A 50 -6.72 3.31 -10.96
CA PRO A 50 -6.26 1.94 -11.11
C PRO A 50 -6.01 1.22 -9.79
N ALA A 51 -5.51 1.92 -8.76
CA ALA A 51 -5.31 1.32 -7.45
C ALA A 51 -6.64 0.95 -6.75
N LYS A 52 -7.66 1.83 -6.85
CA LYS A 52 -9.00 1.53 -6.36
C LYS A 52 -9.60 0.31 -7.06
N GLN A 53 -9.46 0.22 -8.38
CA GLN A 53 -9.97 -0.90 -9.19
C GLN A 53 -9.27 -2.22 -8.89
N ILE A 54 -7.94 -2.20 -8.67
CA ILE A 54 -7.18 -3.39 -8.28
C ILE A 54 -7.54 -3.84 -6.86
N ALA A 55 -7.72 -2.90 -5.92
CA ALA A 55 -8.19 -3.24 -4.58
C ALA A 55 -9.61 -3.83 -4.58
N ASP A 56 -10.46 -3.37 -5.49
CA ASP A 56 -11.81 -3.90 -5.71
C ASP A 56 -11.81 -5.38 -6.14
N ASP A 57 -10.86 -5.78 -6.99
CA ASP A 57 -10.73 -7.19 -7.40
C ASP A 57 -10.41 -8.15 -6.25
N PHE A 58 -9.93 -7.64 -5.12
CA PHE A 58 -9.57 -8.43 -3.94
C PHE A 58 -10.60 -8.41 -2.80
N LEU A 59 -11.49 -7.43 -2.78
CA LEU A 59 -12.35 -7.18 -1.63
C LEU A 59 -13.80 -7.52 -1.92
N ALA A 60 -14.45 -8.18 -0.98
CA ALA A 60 -15.87 -8.46 -1.05
C ALA A 60 -16.69 -7.15 -1.09
N ALA A 61 -17.87 -7.20 -1.72
CA ALA A 61 -18.75 -6.06 -1.89
C ALA A 61 -18.96 -5.26 -0.59
N ASN A 62 -19.01 -3.93 -0.73
CA ASN A 62 -19.16 -2.96 0.35
C ASN A 62 -17.99 -2.83 1.34
N LYS A 63 -16.92 -3.60 1.19
CA LYS A 63 -15.70 -3.40 1.98
C LYS A 63 -15.05 -2.06 1.62
N PRO A 64 -14.63 -1.24 2.60
CA PRO A 64 -14.00 0.05 2.31
C PRO A 64 -12.62 -0.14 1.69
N ILE A 65 -12.31 0.68 0.68
CA ILE A 65 -11.00 0.70 0.02
C ILE A 65 -10.16 1.87 0.56
N VAL A 66 -10.70 3.08 0.48
CA VAL A 66 -10.01 4.31 0.87
C VAL A 66 -11.00 5.41 1.20
N ILE A 67 -10.61 6.29 2.11
CA ILE A 67 -11.33 7.53 2.43
C ILE A 67 -10.46 8.69 1.92
N VAL A 68 -11.07 9.59 1.15
CA VAL A 68 -10.41 10.81 0.66
C VAL A 68 -11.07 12.01 1.32
N GLU A 69 -10.28 12.90 1.92
CA GLU A 69 -10.76 14.11 2.58
C GLU A 69 -10.06 15.34 2.00
N GLY A 70 -10.87 16.19 1.39
CA GLY A 70 -10.40 17.44 0.76
C GLY A 70 -10.32 18.61 1.74
N ASN A 71 -9.54 19.62 1.40
CA ASN A 71 -9.33 20.83 2.21
C ASN A 71 -10.61 21.67 2.42
N ASN A 72 -11.66 21.43 1.61
CA ASN A 72 -12.97 22.08 1.70
C ASN A 72 -14.00 21.31 2.56
N GLY A 73 -13.55 20.29 3.31
CA GLY A 73 -14.44 19.41 4.10
C GLY A 73 -15.14 18.31 3.29
N PHE A 74 -14.86 18.21 2.00
CA PHE A 74 -15.33 17.10 1.19
C PHE A 74 -14.71 15.79 1.69
N ARG A 75 -15.58 14.78 1.91
CA ARG A 75 -15.16 13.45 2.33
C ARG A 75 -15.83 12.39 1.46
N GLU A 76 -15.03 11.61 0.75
CA GLU A 76 -15.48 10.50 -0.08
C GLU A 76 -14.96 9.19 0.48
N ARG A 77 -15.84 8.22 0.63
CA ARG A 77 -15.48 6.84 0.96
C ARG A 77 -15.70 5.96 -0.25
N THR A 78 -14.66 5.40 -0.80
CA THR A 78 -14.73 4.38 -1.84
C THR A 78 -14.90 3.01 -1.20
N VAL A 79 -15.85 2.22 -1.71
CA VAL A 79 -16.08 0.83 -1.29
C VAL A 79 -15.95 -0.11 -2.47
N ALA A 80 -15.68 -1.38 -2.19
CA ALA A 80 -15.61 -2.43 -3.19
C ALA A 80 -16.99 -2.73 -3.78
N SER A 81 -17.00 -3.09 -5.06
CA SER A 81 -18.17 -3.54 -5.81
C SER A 81 -18.41 -5.05 -5.60
N SER A 82 -19.32 -5.63 -6.35
CA SER A 82 -19.53 -7.08 -6.42
C SER A 82 -18.84 -7.73 -7.64
N SER A 83 -17.85 -7.05 -8.23
CA SER A 83 -17.22 -7.45 -9.48
C SER A 83 -15.79 -7.99 -9.29
N GLY A 84 -15.36 -8.20 -8.05
CA GLY A 84 -14.04 -8.71 -7.71
C GLY A 84 -13.78 -10.11 -8.28
N LEU A 85 -12.60 -10.33 -8.83
CA LEU A 85 -12.21 -11.62 -9.43
C LEU A 85 -11.48 -12.54 -8.44
N PHE A 86 -10.87 -11.98 -7.39
CA PHE A 86 -10.07 -12.74 -6.43
C PHE A 86 -10.34 -12.32 -4.99
N GLU A 87 -11.63 -12.44 -4.58
CA GLU A 87 -12.07 -12.11 -3.22
C GLU A 87 -11.64 -13.17 -2.19
N ASN A 88 -11.30 -14.37 -2.63
CA ASN A 88 -10.89 -15.53 -1.82
C ASN A 88 -9.50 -16.03 -2.24
N GLY A 89 -8.95 -16.99 -1.48
CA GLY A 89 -7.56 -17.47 -1.67
C GLY A 89 -6.54 -16.65 -0.88
N GLY A 90 -5.33 -17.13 -0.76
CA GLY A 90 -4.24 -16.42 -0.08
C GLY A 90 -3.79 -15.19 -0.86
N LEU A 91 -3.63 -14.05 -0.19
CA LEU A 91 -3.14 -12.82 -0.79
C LEU A 91 -2.00 -12.24 0.04
N TYR A 92 -0.83 -12.13 -0.60
CA TYR A 92 0.40 -11.61 -0.01
C TYR A 92 0.86 -10.40 -0.81
N VAL A 93 0.94 -9.23 -0.16
CA VAL A 93 1.36 -7.99 -0.81
C VAL A 93 2.77 -7.66 -0.37
N LEU A 94 3.72 -7.73 -1.31
CA LEU A 94 5.11 -7.39 -1.02
C LEU A 94 5.31 -5.88 -1.11
N VAL A 95 5.91 -5.30 -0.08
CA VAL A 95 6.16 -3.86 0.02
C VAL A 95 7.58 -3.57 0.52
N ASP A 96 8.06 -2.36 0.22
CA ASP A 96 9.31 -1.82 0.74
C ASP A 96 9.19 -0.31 1.03
N GLU A 97 10.27 0.31 1.47
CA GLU A 97 10.39 1.74 1.78
C GLU A 97 10.12 2.67 0.57
N ASN A 98 10.13 2.12 -0.64
CA ASN A 98 9.84 2.84 -1.89
C ASN A 98 8.40 2.64 -2.36
N SER A 99 7.65 1.72 -1.73
CA SER A 99 6.22 1.54 -1.98
C SER A 99 5.45 2.76 -1.45
N ALA A 100 4.86 3.57 -2.34
CA ALA A 100 4.28 4.85 -1.97
C ALA A 100 2.90 5.11 -2.59
N SER A 101 2.10 6.00 -1.96
CA SER A 101 0.87 6.55 -2.53
C SER A 101 -0.16 5.46 -2.93
N SER A 102 -0.41 5.25 -4.23
CA SER A 102 -1.35 4.22 -4.72
C SER A 102 -1.00 2.80 -4.28
N SER A 103 0.28 2.49 -4.10
CA SER A 103 0.73 1.21 -3.52
C SER A 103 0.26 1.07 -2.07
N GLU A 104 0.33 2.15 -1.30
CA GLU A 104 -0.08 2.18 0.10
C GLU A 104 -1.60 2.14 0.25
N ILE A 105 -2.36 2.62 -0.75
CA ILE A 105 -3.82 2.48 -0.78
C ILE A 105 -4.20 1.00 -0.88
N ILE A 106 -3.57 0.24 -1.79
CA ILE A 106 -3.81 -1.19 -1.90
C ILE A 106 -3.38 -1.92 -0.63
N ALA A 107 -2.16 -1.70 -0.16
CA ALA A 107 -1.65 -2.35 1.04
C ALA A 107 -2.54 -2.06 2.27
N GLY A 108 -2.93 -0.79 2.48
CA GLY A 108 -3.83 -0.39 3.56
C GLY A 108 -5.24 -0.97 3.43
N ALA A 109 -5.78 -1.03 2.21
CA ALA A 109 -7.09 -1.64 1.96
C ALA A 109 -7.10 -3.14 2.29
N ILE A 110 -6.06 -3.87 1.88
CA ILE A 110 -5.92 -5.31 2.14
C ILE A 110 -5.70 -5.57 3.63
N GLN A 111 -4.80 -4.83 4.27
CA GLN A 111 -4.46 -4.99 5.68
C GLN A 111 -5.66 -4.67 6.59
N ASP A 112 -6.30 -3.52 6.42
CA ASP A 112 -7.38 -3.04 7.29
C ASP A 112 -8.68 -3.86 7.16
N ASN A 113 -8.92 -4.48 6.01
CA ASN A 113 -10.03 -5.41 5.81
C ASN A 113 -9.71 -6.85 6.20
N ASP A 114 -8.50 -7.14 6.71
CA ASP A 114 -8.06 -8.51 7.02
C ASP A 114 -8.17 -9.47 5.83
N ARG A 115 -7.97 -8.96 4.60
CA ARG A 115 -8.10 -9.73 3.37
C ARG A 115 -6.84 -10.54 3.06
N GLY A 116 -5.69 -10.05 3.45
CA GLY A 116 -4.41 -10.67 3.18
C GLY A 116 -3.33 -10.15 4.11
N PHE A 117 -2.10 -10.49 3.79
CA PHE A 117 -0.92 -10.11 4.57
C PHE A 117 -0.02 -9.16 3.78
N ILE A 118 0.51 -8.18 4.49
CA ILE A 118 1.53 -7.28 3.98
C ILE A 118 2.89 -7.80 4.44
N VAL A 119 3.79 -7.99 3.49
CA VAL A 119 5.10 -8.63 3.72
C VAL A 119 6.22 -7.72 3.23
N GLY A 120 7.25 -7.54 4.04
CA GLY A 120 8.42 -6.75 3.67
C GLY A 120 8.78 -5.69 4.69
N ARG A 121 9.02 -4.44 4.27
CA ARG A 121 9.38 -3.32 5.14
C ARG A 121 8.34 -2.21 5.11
N ARG A 122 8.38 -1.34 6.12
CA ARG A 122 7.46 -0.20 6.24
C ARG A 122 7.51 0.68 4.99
N THR A 123 6.35 1.00 4.45
CA THR A 123 6.21 1.78 3.23
C THR A 123 6.59 3.25 3.39
N PHE A 124 6.59 4.00 2.31
CA PHE A 124 7.09 5.37 2.25
C PHE A 124 6.34 6.36 3.15
N GLY A 125 5.01 6.25 3.27
CA GLY A 125 4.20 7.19 4.06
C GLY A 125 3.74 8.43 3.30
N LYS A 126 3.21 8.27 2.08
CA LYS A 126 2.63 9.37 1.28
C LYS A 126 1.11 9.26 1.21
N GLY A 127 0.43 9.94 2.13
CA GLY A 127 -1.03 9.99 2.25
C GLY A 127 -1.69 11.22 1.62
N LEU A 128 -1.05 11.87 0.63
CA LEU A 128 -1.51 13.10 0.00
C LEU A 128 -2.00 12.84 -1.43
N VAL A 129 -3.15 13.43 -1.77
CA VAL A 129 -3.67 13.49 -3.14
C VAL A 129 -3.18 14.78 -3.79
N GLN A 130 -2.51 14.66 -4.94
CA GLN A 130 -2.00 15.79 -5.72
C GLN A 130 -2.71 15.86 -7.07
N GLN A 131 -3.08 17.06 -7.49
CA GLN A 131 -3.64 17.35 -8.81
C GLN A 131 -2.70 18.24 -9.60
N GLN A 132 -2.58 17.96 -10.90
CA GLN A 132 -1.89 18.82 -11.85
C GLN A 132 -2.90 19.77 -12.48
N MET A 133 -2.61 21.06 -12.43
CA MET A 133 -3.43 22.11 -13.02
C MET A 133 -2.62 22.85 -14.08
N PRO A 134 -3.10 22.97 -15.32
CA PRO A 134 -2.41 23.73 -16.35
C PRO A 134 -2.49 25.24 -16.02
N LEU A 135 -1.37 25.94 -16.20
CA LEU A 135 -1.26 27.39 -16.02
C LEU A 135 -1.29 28.16 -17.37
N GLY A 136 -1.36 27.45 -18.50
CA GLY A 136 -1.21 28.03 -19.83
C GLY A 136 0.24 27.96 -20.32
N GLY A 137 0.46 28.16 -21.62
CA GLY A 137 1.81 28.13 -22.22
C GLY A 137 2.57 26.78 -22.13
N GLY A 138 1.93 25.73 -21.68
CA GLY A 138 2.56 24.42 -21.43
C GLY A 138 2.99 24.19 -19.98
N ASP A 139 2.94 25.22 -19.13
CA ASP A 139 3.29 25.12 -17.71
C ASP A 139 2.18 24.46 -16.90
N GLN A 140 2.59 23.76 -15.84
CA GLN A 140 1.68 23.06 -14.92
C GLN A 140 2.12 23.26 -13.48
N ILE A 141 1.15 23.42 -12.59
CA ILE A 141 1.37 23.38 -11.14
C ILE A 141 0.81 22.09 -10.57
N ARG A 142 1.51 21.52 -9.60
CA ARG A 142 1.05 20.36 -8.83
C ARG A 142 0.71 20.80 -7.42
N LEU A 143 -0.58 20.69 -7.05
CA LEU A 143 -1.08 21.09 -5.75
C LEU A 143 -1.61 19.89 -4.97
N THR A 144 -1.36 19.88 -3.65
CA THR A 144 -2.02 18.96 -2.74
C THR A 144 -3.45 19.45 -2.47
N THR A 145 -4.45 18.65 -2.83
CA THR A 145 -5.87 19.00 -2.73
C THR A 145 -6.63 18.21 -1.69
N ALA A 146 -6.10 17.05 -1.28
CA ALA A 146 -6.74 16.17 -0.30
C ALA A 146 -5.73 15.26 0.42
N ARG A 147 -6.19 14.66 1.50
CA ARG A 147 -5.52 13.55 2.20
C ARG A 147 -6.33 12.29 2.00
N TYR A 148 -5.67 11.13 2.04
CA TYR A 148 -6.37 9.87 2.09
C TYR A 148 -6.06 9.10 3.38
N TYR A 149 -7.05 8.33 3.80
CA TYR A 149 -7.03 7.49 4.98
C TYR A 149 -7.39 6.07 4.59
N THR A 150 -6.85 5.12 5.31
CA THR A 150 -7.14 3.71 5.11
C THR A 150 -8.55 3.35 5.61
N PRO A 151 -9.07 2.15 5.37
CA PRO A 151 -10.39 1.71 5.83
C PRO A 151 -10.67 1.91 7.33
N THR A 152 -9.69 1.72 8.21
CA THR A 152 -9.82 1.97 9.65
C THR A 152 -9.80 3.44 10.03
N GLY A 153 -9.54 4.35 9.07
CA GLY A 153 -9.45 5.79 9.29
C GLY A 153 -8.06 6.29 9.69
N ARG A 154 -7.04 5.44 9.68
CA ARG A 154 -5.67 5.87 9.98
C ARG A 154 -5.07 6.67 8.83
N SER A 155 -4.38 7.77 9.15
CA SER A 155 -3.52 8.47 8.22
C SER A 155 -2.18 7.76 8.13
N ILE A 156 -1.75 7.45 6.93
CA ILE A 156 -0.41 6.90 6.68
C ILE A 156 0.62 7.99 6.37
N GLN A 157 0.17 9.25 6.23
CA GLN A 157 1.04 10.37 5.94
C GLN A 157 2.06 10.54 7.07
N ARG A 158 3.35 10.47 6.74
CA ARG A 158 4.41 10.81 7.69
C ARG A 158 4.44 12.31 7.97
N PRO A 159 4.97 12.75 9.13
CA PRO A 159 5.00 14.16 9.49
C PRO A 159 5.60 15.05 8.39
N TYR A 160 4.94 16.17 8.12
CA TYR A 160 5.33 17.11 7.05
C TYR A 160 5.43 18.57 7.54
N ASP A 161 4.70 18.90 8.59
CA ASP A 161 4.40 20.30 8.96
C ASP A 161 5.57 21.05 9.63
N SER A 162 6.60 20.35 10.11
CA SER A 162 7.75 20.94 10.82
C SER A 162 9.11 20.60 10.21
N THR A 163 9.12 19.87 9.08
CA THR A 163 10.35 19.38 8.46
C THR A 163 10.68 20.13 7.20
N SER A 164 11.97 20.37 6.97
CA SER A 164 12.42 20.89 5.69
C SER A 164 12.16 19.86 4.57
N ARG A 165 12.16 20.33 3.32
CA ARG A 165 12.03 19.43 2.17
C ARG A 165 13.14 18.36 2.14
N SER A 166 14.35 18.73 2.54
CA SER A 166 15.49 17.84 2.66
C SER A 166 15.23 16.74 3.70
N ASP A 167 14.70 17.10 4.88
CA ASP A 167 14.42 16.15 5.96
C ASP A 167 13.30 15.17 5.56
N TYR A 168 12.27 15.68 4.87
CA TYR A 168 11.18 14.84 4.37
C TYR A 168 11.68 13.76 3.41
N TYR A 169 12.58 14.07 2.48
CA TYR A 169 13.16 13.08 1.56
C TYR A 169 14.31 12.29 2.18
N GLY A 170 15.00 12.85 3.17
CA GLY A 170 16.06 12.20 3.92
C GLY A 170 15.58 11.16 4.94
N GLU A 171 14.28 11.11 5.25
CA GLU A 171 13.74 10.17 6.25
C GLU A 171 13.99 8.70 5.88
N VAL A 172 13.95 8.34 4.60
CA VAL A 172 14.29 6.98 4.17
C VAL A 172 15.75 6.66 4.47
N GLN A 173 16.65 7.62 4.25
CA GLN A 173 18.07 7.48 4.63
C GLN A 173 18.22 7.33 6.16
N GLN A 174 17.47 8.10 6.93
CA GLN A 174 17.46 7.99 8.39
C GLN A 174 16.99 6.61 8.87
N ARG A 175 16.06 5.95 8.18
CA ARG A 175 15.63 4.58 8.49
C ARG A 175 16.79 3.58 8.36
N PHE A 176 17.68 3.75 7.36
CA PHE A 176 18.90 2.96 7.25
C PHE A 176 19.83 3.21 8.45
N GLU A 177 20.07 4.49 8.76
CA GLU A 177 20.99 4.88 9.84
C GLU A 177 20.53 4.43 11.22
N THR A 178 19.20 4.34 11.45
CA THR A 178 18.60 3.85 12.69
C THR A 178 18.47 2.32 12.74
N GLY A 179 18.83 1.62 11.67
CA GLY A 179 18.72 0.16 11.57
C GLY A 179 17.29 -0.35 11.42
N GLU A 180 16.34 0.53 11.03
CA GLU A 180 14.95 0.12 10.77
C GLU A 180 14.87 -0.89 9.61
N MET A 181 15.82 -0.84 8.66
CA MET A 181 15.84 -1.73 7.51
C MET A 181 16.37 -3.13 7.84
N ASP A 182 16.98 -3.29 8.99
CA ASP A 182 17.67 -4.52 9.39
C ASP A 182 16.97 -5.23 10.55
N ASN A 183 16.11 -4.51 11.30
CA ASN A 183 15.45 -5.09 12.47
C ASN A 183 14.06 -4.50 12.70
N GLU A 184 13.05 -5.38 12.81
CA GLU A 184 11.66 -5.00 13.09
C GLU A 184 11.51 -4.21 14.40
N SER A 185 12.32 -4.50 15.42
CA SER A 185 12.25 -3.81 16.72
C SER A 185 12.53 -2.30 16.63
N ASN A 186 13.20 -1.87 15.55
CA ASN A 186 13.52 -0.46 15.28
C ASN A 186 12.42 0.27 14.49
N VAL A 187 11.39 -0.44 14.03
CA VAL A 187 10.21 0.19 13.39
C VAL A 187 9.45 0.99 14.44
N PRO A 188 9.28 2.31 14.27
CA PRO A 188 8.59 3.13 15.26
C PRO A 188 7.11 2.74 15.35
N LYS A 189 6.66 2.43 16.57
CA LYS A 189 5.26 2.16 16.90
C LYS A 189 4.76 3.27 17.83
N ASN A 190 3.69 3.94 17.42
CA ASN A 190 3.06 5.01 18.22
C ASN A 190 1.67 4.55 18.66
N ASP A 191 1.53 4.18 19.92
CA ASP A 191 0.29 3.67 20.48
C ASP A 191 -0.87 4.67 20.41
N SER A 192 -0.58 5.98 20.37
CA SER A 192 -1.61 7.00 20.16
C SER A 192 -2.20 7.00 18.74
N LEU A 193 -1.53 6.33 17.80
CA LEU A 193 -1.96 6.14 16.41
C LEU A 193 -2.25 4.67 16.10
N ALA A 194 -2.54 3.87 17.11
CA ALA A 194 -2.97 2.49 16.97
C ALA A 194 -4.45 2.43 16.57
N PHE A 195 -4.75 1.58 15.61
CA PHE A 195 -6.11 1.28 15.13
C PHE A 195 -6.31 -0.23 15.14
N THR A 196 -7.56 -0.65 15.15
CA THR A 196 -7.91 -2.08 15.18
C THR A 196 -8.67 -2.47 13.92
N THR A 197 -8.24 -3.53 13.25
CA THR A 197 -8.95 -4.10 12.11
C THR A 197 -10.19 -4.87 12.54
N SER A 198 -11.02 -5.28 11.58
CA SER A 198 -12.27 -6.03 11.87
C SER A 198 -12.04 -7.37 12.58
N LYS A 199 -10.87 -7.99 12.39
CA LYS A 199 -10.48 -9.25 13.07
C LYS A 199 -9.61 -9.04 14.31
N GLY A 200 -9.45 -7.77 14.77
CA GLY A 200 -8.73 -7.46 16.01
C GLY A 200 -7.22 -7.31 15.86
N ARG A 201 -6.66 -7.25 14.66
CA ARG A 201 -5.22 -6.94 14.47
C ARG A 201 -4.97 -5.46 14.78
N THR A 202 -3.85 -5.17 15.44
CA THR A 202 -3.40 -3.79 15.64
C THR A 202 -2.60 -3.32 14.44
N VAL A 203 -2.96 -2.15 13.91
CA VAL A 203 -2.27 -1.47 12.80
C VAL A 203 -1.98 -0.03 13.18
N TYR A 204 -0.90 0.54 12.67
CA TYR A 204 -0.44 1.87 13.08
C TYR A 204 -0.56 2.87 11.94
N GLY A 205 -0.83 4.12 12.29
CA GLY A 205 -0.81 5.29 11.40
C GLY A 205 0.43 6.15 11.58
N GLY A 206 0.52 7.24 10.80
CA GLY A 206 1.51 8.31 11.01
C GLY A 206 2.86 8.11 10.32
N GLY A 207 3.03 7.12 9.46
CA GLY A 207 4.33 6.93 8.80
C GLY A 207 4.43 5.75 7.85
N GLY A 208 3.46 5.58 6.97
CA GLY A 208 3.40 4.45 6.02
C GLY A 208 2.62 3.25 6.55
N ILE A 209 2.63 2.18 5.81
CA ILE A 209 2.06 0.89 6.18
C ILE A 209 3.16 0.02 6.79
N THR A 210 3.01 -0.35 8.05
CA THR A 210 3.87 -1.34 8.70
C THR A 210 3.44 -2.73 8.24
N PRO A 211 4.35 -3.59 7.77
CA PRO A 211 4.00 -4.93 7.32
C PRO A 211 3.52 -5.83 8.46
N ASP A 212 2.75 -6.87 8.12
CA ASP A 212 2.35 -7.92 9.05
C ASP A 212 3.50 -8.92 9.28
N PHE A 213 4.33 -9.14 8.24
CA PHE A 213 5.55 -9.93 8.29
C PHE A 213 6.72 -9.06 7.83
N TYR A 214 7.60 -8.77 8.76
CA TYR A 214 8.78 -7.97 8.47
C TYR A 214 9.87 -8.83 7.81
N ILE A 215 10.49 -8.28 6.76
CA ILE A 215 11.62 -8.89 6.04
C ILE A 215 12.76 -7.89 6.02
N SER A 216 13.88 -8.22 6.63
CA SER A 216 15.05 -7.35 6.68
C SER A 216 15.75 -7.22 5.32
N ASN A 217 16.58 -6.17 5.17
CA ASN A 217 17.31 -5.94 3.92
C ASN A 217 18.52 -6.90 3.76
N GLY A 218 18.93 -7.55 4.84
CA GLY A 218 20.11 -8.42 4.87
C GLY A 218 19.82 -9.92 4.96
N GLU A 219 18.54 -10.33 5.07
CA GLU A 219 18.19 -11.76 5.19
C GLU A 219 18.20 -12.46 3.84
N THR A 220 18.89 -13.58 3.79
CA THR A 220 18.82 -14.50 2.66
C THR A 220 17.53 -15.34 2.71
N PRO A 221 17.04 -15.89 1.58
CA PRO A 221 15.86 -16.77 1.57
C PRO A 221 15.96 -17.94 2.56
N ASP A 222 17.14 -18.47 2.81
CA ASP A 222 17.37 -19.58 3.73
C ASP A 222 17.24 -19.15 5.21
N GLU A 223 17.63 -17.94 5.56
CA GLU A 223 17.45 -17.39 6.91
C GLU A 223 15.96 -17.11 7.19
N LEU A 224 15.22 -16.66 6.19
CA LEU A 224 13.76 -16.46 6.29
C LEU A 224 13.02 -17.76 6.57
N LEU A 225 13.35 -18.84 5.87
CA LEU A 225 12.72 -20.15 6.07
C LEU A 225 12.95 -20.69 7.48
N ASN A 226 14.13 -20.46 8.06
CA ASN A 226 14.45 -20.93 9.40
C ASN A 226 13.79 -20.14 10.54
N ASN A 227 13.33 -18.91 10.28
CA ASN A 227 12.69 -18.06 11.30
C ASN A 227 11.17 -18.22 11.38
N TYR A 228 10.51 -18.83 10.39
CA TYR A 228 9.04 -18.90 10.29
C TYR A 228 8.49 -20.34 10.19
N PHE A 229 9.36 -21.35 10.18
CA PHE A 229 9.04 -22.78 10.21
C PHE A 229 9.89 -23.52 11.25
#